data_a3ed12246bb9b972a4824d76cd267aed
#
_entry.id   a3ed12246bb9b972a4824d76cd267aed
#
_cell.length_a   1.000
_cell.length_b   1.000
_cell.length_c   1.000
_cell.angle_alpha   90.00
_cell.angle_beta   90.00
_cell.angle_gamma   90.00
#
_symmetry.space_group_name_H-M   'P 1'
#
loop_
_entity.id
_entity.type
_entity.pdbx_description
1 polymer ?
#
loop_
_entity_poly.entity_id
_entity_poly.type
_entity_poly.pdbx_seq_one_letter_code
_entity_poly.pdbx_strand_id
1 'polypeptide(L)'
;LGGLGWASVGFGVLLWASVGFGGLRWASVGFGVIAGPWQFGKQDQGFVTLWLARHILKKKLSYIGFGGNGNQIRDILHIDDVCKIILLQMKKLNSIYDNTFNIGGGPNNALSLKMLTSKCQKLTNNTINIGKVAATSKFDIPMFVTDNNKISKVYKWRPKKNINHILNDIFIWLKSNKKVLGYFK
;
A
#
# COMPACT_ATOMS: atom_id res chain seq x y z
N LEU A 1 -25.99 -8.32 -8.89
CA LEU A 1 -24.58 -8.10 -9.25
C LEU A 1 -24.13 -6.82 -8.57
N GLY A 2 -23.44 -6.94 -7.43
CA GLY A 2 -22.91 -5.81 -6.69
C GLY A 2 -21.71 -5.20 -7.43
N GLY A 3 -21.78 -3.91 -7.75
CA GLY A 3 -20.70 -3.18 -8.40
C GLY A 3 -19.59 -2.82 -7.42
N LEU A 4 -18.34 -3.05 -7.80
CA LEU A 4 -17.16 -2.49 -7.14
C LEU A 4 -16.98 -1.05 -7.64
N GLY A 5 -17.23 -0.09 -6.77
CA GLY A 5 -16.94 1.32 -7.08
C GLY A 5 -15.51 1.69 -6.66
N TRP A 6 -14.71 2.20 -7.60
CA TRP A 6 -13.36 2.70 -7.34
C TRP A 6 -13.34 4.22 -7.48
N ALA A 7 -12.83 4.90 -6.49
CA ALA A 7 -12.48 6.31 -6.60
C ALA A 7 -11.02 6.49 -6.19
N SER A 8 -10.20 7.04 -7.09
CA SER A 8 -8.81 7.36 -6.81
C SER A 8 -8.64 8.87 -6.70
N VAL A 9 -8.01 9.35 -5.66
CA VAL A 9 -7.60 10.75 -5.53
C VAL A 9 -6.16 10.78 -4.97
N GLY A 10 -5.21 11.23 -5.79
CA GLY A 10 -3.90 11.73 -5.38
C GLY A 10 -2.95 10.76 -4.66
N PHE A 11 -1.75 11.19 -4.35
CA PHE A 11 -0.65 10.47 -3.67
C PHE A 11 -0.95 10.02 -2.22
N GLY A 12 -2.16 9.90 -1.86
CA GLY A 12 -2.67 9.35 -0.62
C GLY A 12 -3.99 8.67 -0.89
N VAL A 13 -3.97 7.61 -1.72
CA VAL A 13 -5.21 6.95 -2.14
C VAL A 13 -5.83 6.22 -0.96
N LEU A 14 -6.89 6.79 -0.42
CA LEU A 14 -7.92 6.04 0.28
C LEU A 14 -8.70 5.26 -0.79
N LEU A 15 -8.31 4.01 -1.03
CA LEU A 15 -9.09 3.08 -1.82
C LEU A 15 -10.32 2.68 -0.99
N TRP A 16 -11.51 2.98 -1.50
CA TRP A 16 -12.76 2.52 -0.91
C TRP A 16 -13.23 1.28 -1.66
N ALA A 17 -13.50 0.21 -0.94
CA ALA A 17 -14.18 -0.95 -1.48
C ALA A 17 -15.44 -1.21 -0.66
N SER A 18 -16.54 -1.47 -1.35
CA SER A 18 -17.79 -1.91 -0.74
C SER A 18 -18.05 -3.35 -1.14
N VAL A 19 -18.34 -4.19 -0.17
CA VAL A 19 -18.76 -5.57 -0.41
C VAL A 19 -20.23 -5.66 -0.07
N GLY A 20 -21.08 -5.96 -1.07
CA GLY A 20 -22.52 -6.15 -0.89
C GLY A 20 -23.02 -7.36 -1.66
N PHE A 21 -23.90 -8.14 -1.05
CA PHE A 21 -24.67 -9.20 -1.72
C PHE A 21 -26.16 -8.85 -1.66
N GLY A 22 -26.86 -9.11 -2.75
CA GLY A 22 -28.25 -8.80 -3.03
C GLY A 22 -29.16 -8.52 -1.83
N GLY A 23 -29.55 -7.27 -1.67
CA GLY A 23 -30.35 -6.75 -0.56
C GLY A 23 -29.52 -6.04 0.50
N LEU A 24 -29.47 -4.71 0.48
CA LEU A 24 -29.18 -3.69 1.51
C LEU A 24 -28.09 -3.91 2.60
N ARG A 25 -27.32 -4.99 2.61
CA ARG A 25 -26.25 -5.21 3.60
C ARG A 25 -24.89 -5.01 2.94
N TRP A 26 -24.10 -4.05 3.45
CA TRP A 26 -22.81 -3.70 2.90
C TRP A 26 -21.83 -3.30 4.02
N ALA A 27 -20.54 -3.48 3.78
CA ALA A 27 -19.47 -2.97 4.62
C ALA A 27 -18.51 -2.16 3.75
N SER A 28 -18.21 -0.95 4.17
CA SER A 28 -17.27 -0.07 3.47
C SER A 28 -15.91 -0.12 4.15
N VAL A 29 -14.86 -0.13 3.35
CA VAL A 29 -13.49 -0.08 3.83
C VAL A 29 -12.69 0.99 3.12
N GLY A 30 -12.05 1.86 3.91
CA GLY A 30 -11.02 2.77 3.44
C GLY A 30 -9.66 2.12 3.65
N PHE A 31 -8.85 2.04 2.60
CA PHE A 31 -7.54 1.43 2.65
C PHE A 31 -6.43 2.49 2.67
N GLY A 32 -5.39 2.28 3.49
CA GLY A 32 -4.09 2.91 3.33
C GLY A 32 -3.33 2.38 2.12
N VAL A 33 -2.01 2.51 2.11
CA VAL A 33 -1.20 2.00 1.01
C VAL A 33 -1.16 0.48 1.04
N ILE A 34 -1.63 -0.16 -0.04
CA ILE A 34 -1.55 -1.60 -0.22
C ILE A 34 -0.32 -1.93 -1.07
N ALA A 35 0.44 -2.96 -0.69
CA ALA A 35 1.57 -3.45 -1.45
C ALA A 35 1.68 -4.97 -1.41
N GLY A 36 2.28 -5.56 -2.45
CA GLY A 36 2.49 -6.99 -2.55
C GLY A 36 2.89 -7.43 -3.96
N PRO A 37 3.12 -8.73 -4.18
CA PRO A 37 3.32 -9.29 -5.50
C PRO A 37 2.17 -8.93 -6.46
N TRP A 38 2.45 -8.89 -7.77
CA TRP A 38 1.52 -8.55 -8.84
C TRP A 38 1.00 -7.10 -8.86
N GLN A 39 1.59 -6.22 -8.06
CA GLN A 39 1.33 -4.80 -8.14
C GLN A 39 2.27 -4.14 -9.16
N PHE A 40 1.70 -3.65 -10.26
CA PHE A 40 2.42 -2.90 -11.30
C PHE A 40 2.42 -1.41 -10.92
N GLY A 41 3.40 -1.02 -10.09
CA GLY A 41 3.47 0.34 -9.57
C GLY A 41 3.91 1.37 -10.61
N LYS A 42 3.27 2.55 -10.55
CA LYS A 42 3.66 3.79 -11.24
C LYS A 42 4.11 4.82 -10.20
N GLN A 43 4.55 6.00 -10.65
CA GLN A 43 5.02 7.05 -9.73
C GLN A 43 3.93 7.52 -8.76
N ASP A 44 2.68 7.52 -9.20
CA ASP A 44 1.51 7.95 -8.46
C ASP A 44 0.76 6.82 -7.74
N GLN A 45 0.99 5.57 -8.11
CA GLN A 45 0.35 4.41 -7.49
C GLN A 45 1.31 3.23 -7.38
N GLY A 46 1.29 2.51 -6.23
CA GLY A 46 2.11 1.31 -6.05
C GLY A 46 3.61 1.61 -5.96
N PHE A 47 3.97 2.75 -5.39
CA PHE A 47 5.35 3.21 -5.29
C PHE A 47 6.28 2.21 -4.59
N VAL A 48 5.79 1.35 -3.69
CA VAL A 48 6.61 0.36 -2.98
C VAL A 48 7.24 -0.62 -3.96
N THR A 49 6.44 -1.19 -4.87
CA THR A 49 6.90 -2.10 -5.90
C THR A 49 7.81 -1.40 -6.91
N LEU A 50 7.44 -0.18 -7.33
CA LEU A 50 8.27 0.66 -8.21
C LEU A 50 9.66 0.93 -7.59
N TRP A 51 9.70 1.29 -6.29
CA TRP A 51 10.95 1.56 -5.57
C TRP A 51 11.89 0.36 -5.62
N LEU A 52 11.37 -0.81 -5.28
CA LEU A 52 12.15 -2.04 -5.26
C LEU A 52 12.58 -2.48 -6.67
N ALA A 53 11.66 -2.44 -7.65
CA ALA A 53 11.97 -2.78 -9.04
C ALA A 53 13.08 -1.89 -9.62
N ARG A 54 13.01 -0.57 -9.36
CA ARG A 54 14.03 0.37 -9.82
C ARG A 54 15.39 0.21 -9.13
N HIS A 55 15.41 -0.22 -7.86
CA HIS A 55 16.66 -0.62 -7.20
C HIS A 55 17.25 -1.89 -7.85
N ILE A 56 16.42 -2.89 -8.17
CA ILE A 56 16.89 -4.09 -8.92
C ILE A 56 17.47 -3.71 -10.27
N LEU A 57 16.80 -2.82 -11.02
CA LEU A 57 17.18 -2.37 -12.35
C LEU A 57 18.27 -1.28 -12.37
N LYS A 58 18.69 -0.77 -11.22
CA LYS A 58 19.62 0.37 -11.07
C LYS A 58 19.14 1.62 -11.83
N LYS A 59 17.82 1.87 -11.83
CA LYS A 59 17.20 3.02 -12.51
C LYS A 59 16.99 4.17 -11.54
N LYS A 60 17.02 5.41 -12.06
CA LYS A 60 16.82 6.64 -11.27
C LYS A 60 15.43 6.68 -10.66
N LEU A 61 15.34 7.22 -9.46
CA LEU A 61 14.12 7.59 -8.75
C LEU A 61 14.19 9.05 -8.33
N SER A 62 13.07 9.62 -7.90
CA SER A 62 13.04 10.96 -7.31
C SER A 62 12.10 10.98 -6.11
N TYR A 63 12.51 11.67 -5.05
CA TYR A 63 11.58 12.08 -4.01
C TYR A 63 10.79 13.27 -4.53
N ILE A 64 9.47 13.15 -4.58
CA ILE A 64 8.55 14.18 -5.07
C ILE A 64 7.74 14.73 -3.90
N GLY A 65 7.63 16.04 -3.83
CA GLY A 65 6.89 16.74 -2.77
C GLY A 65 7.70 16.97 -1.49
N PHE A 66 7.18 17.86 -0.66
CA PHE A 66 7.74 18.22 0.65
C PHE A 66 9.24 18.55 0.61
N GLY A 67 9.64 19.37 -0.36
CA GLY A 67 11.03 19.75 -0.58
C GLY A 67 11.92 18.67 -1.18
N GLY A 68 11.36 17.56 -1.66
CA GLY A 68 12.13 16.47 -2.27
C GLY A 68 13.02 15.71 -1.29
N ASN A 69 12.66 15.66 -0.01
CA ASN A 69 13.51 15.05 1.03
C ASN A 69 13.13 13.61 1.37
N GLY A 70 12.00 13.10 0.82
CA GLY A 70 11.53 11.74 1.06
C GLY A 70 11.07 11.47 2.50
N ASN A 71 10.68 12.51 3.23
CA ASN A 71 10.26 12.41 4.64
C ASN A 71 8.77 12.11 4.82
N GLN A 72 7.96 12.16 3.74
CA GLN A 72 6.54 11.81 3.81
C GLN A 72 6.36 10.37 4.28
N ILE A 73 5.46 10.17 5.25
CA ILE A 73 5.24 8.89 5.92
C ILE A 73 3.91 8.28 5.44
N ARG A 74 3.94 7.00 5.13
CA ARG A 74 2.78 6.16 4.83
C ARG A 74 2.90 4.83 5.54
N ASP A 75 1.76 4.29 6.00
CA ASP A 75 1.69 2.91 6.46
C ASP A 75 1.35 1.99 5.30
N ILE A 76 1.96 0.82 5.29
CA ILE A 76 1.85 -0.13 4.19
C ILE A 76 1.23 -1.42 4.67
N LEU A 77 0.19 -1.89 3.97
CA LEU A 77 -0.52 -3.12 4.23
C LEU A 77 -0.24 -4.16 3.14
N HIS A 78 0.07 -5.40 3.53
CA HIS A 78 0.25 -6.48 2.57
C HIS A 78 -1.08 -6.93 1.96
N ILE A 79 -1.07 -7.23 0.66
CA ILE A 79 -2.28 -7.69 -0.06
C ILE A 79 -2.91 -8.93 0.57
N ASP A 80 -2.13 -9.89 1.11
CA ASP A 80 -2.68 -11.07 1.77
C ASP A 80 -3.48 -10.71 3.03
N ASP A 81 -3.07 -9.67 3.75
CA ASP A 81 -3.80 -9.23 4.93
C ASP A 81 -5.10 -8.51 4.53
N VAL A 82 -5.11 -7.83 3.37
CA VAL A 82 -6.34 -7.31 2.74
C VAL A 82 -7.28 -8.46 2.39
N CYS A 83 -6.80 -9.48 1.69
CA CYS A 83 -7.63 -10.64 1.32
C CYS A 83 -8.25 -11.31 2.57
N LYS A 84 -7.45 -11.48 3.63
CA LYS A 84 -7.95 -12.08 4.88
C LYS A 84 -9.06 -11.28 5.52
N ILE A 85 -8.95 -9.95 5.59
CA ILE A 85 -10.01 -9.15 6.22
C ILE A 85 -11.26 -9.12 5.35
N ILE A 86 -11.14 -9.08 4.01
CA ILE A 86 -12.29 -9.17 3.12
C ILE A 86 -13.03 -10.51 3.33
N LEU A 87 -12.31 -11.62 3.38
CA LEU A 87 -12.92 -12.93 3.66
C LEU A 87 -13.61 -12.99 5.04
N LEU A 88 -13.02 -12.36 6.05
CA LEU A 88 -13.66 -12.24 7.38
C LEU A 88 -14.93 -11.39 7.34
N GLN A 89 -14.93 -10.30 6.59
CA GLN A 89 -16.10 -9.46 6.39
C GLN A 89 -17.22 -10.22 5.68
N MET A 90 -16.91 -10.94 4.59
CA MET A 90 -17.89 -11.77 3.88
C MET A 90 -18.53 -12.82 4.79
N LYS A 91 -17.74 -13.51 5.62
CA LYS A 91 -18.26 -14.51 6.58
C LYS A 91 -19.17 -13.93 7.66
N LYS A 92 -18.97 -12.66 8.04
CA LYS A 92 -19.71 -11.99 9.11
C LYS A 92 -20.72 -10.95 8.62
N LEU A 93 -20.96 -10.86 7.32
CA LEU A 93 -21.81 -9.82 6.74
C LEU A 93 -23.24 -9.82 7.29
N ASN A 94 -23.77 -11.00 7.68
CA ASN A 94 -25.09 -11.10 8.28
C ASN A 94 -25.20 -10.54 9.70
N SER A 95 -24.08 -10.42 10.42
CA SER A 95 -24.03 -9.93 11.81
C SER A 95 -23.37 -8.57 11.95
N ILE A 96 -22.54 -8.18 10.98
CA ILE A 96 -21.77 -6.93 11.01
C ILE A 96 -21.93 -6.27 9.64
N TYR A 97 -22.92 -5.44 9.50
CA TYR A 97 -23.24 -4.70 8.28
C TYR A 97 -23.37 -3.20 8.59
N ASP A 98 -23.48 -2.40 7.56
CA ASP A 98 -23.66 -0.93 7.62
C ASP A 98 -22.60 -0.21 8.49
N ASN A 99 -21.35 -0.67 8.34
CA ASN A 99 -20.21 -0.10 9.04
C ASN A 99 -19.09 0.26 8.08
N THR A 100 -18.46 1.39 8.36
CA THR A 100 -17.24 1.83 7.68
C THR A 100 -16.03 1.59 8.56
N PHE A 101 -14.99 1.01 7.97
CA PHE A 101 -13.72 0.70 8.64
C PHE A 101 -12.55 1.27 7.88
N ASN A 102 -11.53 1.75 8.60
CA ASN A 102 -10.22 2.02 8.03
C ASN A 102 -9.33 0.80 8.21
N ILE A 103 -8.56 0.46 7.16
CA ILE A 103 -7.69 -0.70 7.13
C ILE A 103 -6.34 -0.29 6.52
N GLY A 104 -5.28 -0.47 7.27
CA GLY A 104 -3.92 -0.16 6.82
C GLY A 104 -2.88 -0.96 7.56
N GLY A 105 -1.61 -0.65 7.28
CA GLY A 105 -0.47 -1.27 7.96
C GLY A 105 -0.36 -0.87 9.42
N GLY A 106 -0.89 0.31 9.77
CA GLY A 106 -0.81 0.89 11.10
C GLY A 106 0.60 1.39 11.46
N PRO A 107 0.81 1.85 12.71
CA PRO A 107 2.07 2.46 13.13
C PRO A 107 3.30 1.55 12.93
N ASN A 108 3.15 0.25 13.11
CA ASN A 108 4.25 -0.71 12.99
C ASN A 108 4.74 -0.91 11.55
N ASN A 109 3.93 -0.53 10.57
CA ASN A 109 4.25 -0.60 9.14
C ASN A 109 4.35 0.79 8.50
N ALA A 110 4.45 1.83 9.30
CA ALA A 110 4.65 3.19 8.84
C ALA A 110 6.14 3.45 8.55
N LEU A 111 6.45 4.01 7.38
CA LEU A 111 7.80 4.41 7.02
C LEU A 111 7.81 5.58 6.04
N SER A 112 8.92 6.31 6.02
CA SER A 112 9.17 7.36 5.02
C SER A 112 9.74 6.76 3.73
N LEU A 113 9.66 7.53 2.62
CA LEU A 113 10.32 7.13 1.36
C LEU A 113 11.84 6.99 1.54
N LYS A 114 12.45 7.81 2.39
CA LYS A 114 13.87 7.69 2.74
C LYS A 114 14.19 6.36 3.44
N MET A 115 13.34 5.94 4.38
CA MET A 115 13.47 4.63 5.02
C MET A 115 13.23 3.48 4.04
N LEU A 116 12.24 3.62 3.14
CA LEU A 116 12.00 2.65 2.09
C LEU A 116 13.21 2.49 1.17
N THR A 117 13.83 3.61 0.75
CA THR A 117 15.06 3.60 -0.04
C THR A 117 16.16 2.79 0.65
N SER A 118 16.42 3.08 1.92
CA SER A 118 17.43 2.37 2.72
C SER A 118 17.17 0.85 2.79
N LYS A 119 15.91 0.46 2.97
CA LYS A 119 15.50 -0.96 2.97
C LYS A 119 15.68 -1.61 1.59
N CYS A 120 15.30 -0.92 0.51
CA CYS A 120 15.50 -1.42 -0.85
C CYS A 120 17.00 -1.57 -1.20
N GLN A 121 17.85 -0.61 -0.81
CA GLN A 121 19.30 -0.70 -0.98
C GLN A 121 19.86 -1.95 -0.28
N LYS A 122 19.49 -2.17 0.99
CA LYS A 122 19.93 -3.35 1.75
C LYS A 122 19.48 -4.65 1.10
N LEU A 123 18.21 -4.73 0.68
CA LEU A 123 17.63 -5.95 0.13
C LEU A 123 18.19 -6.31 -1.26
N THR A 124 18.49 -5.30 -2.08
CA THR A 124 18.98 -5.50 -3.46
C THR A 124 20.49 -5.46 -3.56
N ASN A 125 21.18 -4.98 -2.53
CA ASN A 125 22.61 -4.62 -2.53
C ASN A 125 22.96 -3.62 -3.67
N ASN A 126 22.03 -2.74 -4.02
CA ASN A 126 22.20 -1.73 -5.06
C ASN A 126 21.90 -0.34 -4.51
N THR A 127 22.85 0.58 -4.66
CA THR A 127 22.65 2.01 -4.44
C THR A 127 22.30 2.68 -5.77
N ILE A 128 21.27 3.53 -5.76
CA ILE A 128 20.84 4.30 -6.92
C ILE A 128 20.81 5.78 -6.60
N ASN A 129 20.92 6.61 -7.62
CA ASN A 129 20.80 8.05 -7.47
C ASN A 129 19.33 8.45 -7.32
N ILE A 130 19.01 9.22 -6.28
CA ILE A 130 17.66 9.71 -5.98
C ILE A 130 17.63 11.22 -6.24
N GLY A 131 16.86 11.62 -7.25
CA GLY A 131 16.59 13.03 -7.54
C GLY A 131 15.64 13.65 -6.54
N LYS A 132 15.49 14.98 -6.62
CA LYS A 132 14.61 15.78 -5.76
C LYS A 132 13.67 16.61 -6.61
N VAL A 133 12.38 16.58 -6.29
CA VAL A 133 11.34 17.44 -6.87
C VAL A 133 10.61 18.08 -5.71
N ALA A 134 10.81 19.37 -5.49
CA ALA A 134 10.31 20.08 -4.31
C ALA A 134 8.78 20.31 -4.36
N ALA A 135 8.21 20.44 -5.56
CA ALA A 135 6.80 20.73 -5.76
C ALA A 135 5.91 19.65 -5.12
N THR A 136 4.96 20.09 -4.29
CA THR A 136 4.02 19.21 -3.59
C THR A 136 2.63 19.36 -4.22
N SER A 137 1.96 18.24 -4.48
CA SER A 137 0.55 18.26 -4.89
C SER A 137 -0.33 18.85 -3.79
N LYS A 138 -1.35 19.64 -4.17
CA LYS A 138 -2.31 20.23 -3.23
C LYS A 138 -3.05 19.24 -2.35
N PHE A 139 -3.14 17.98 -2.80
CA PHE A 139 -3.85 16.89 -2.11
C PHE A 139 -2.92 15.96 -1.34
N ASP A 140 -1.61 16.19 -1.40
CA ASP A 140 -0.67 15.32 -0.69
C ASP A 140 -0.48 15.81 0.75
N ILE A 141 -0.35 14.85 1.68
CA ILE A 141 -0.21 15.10 3.11
C ILE A 141 1.13 14.56 3.61
N PRO A 142 1.79 15.23 4.58
CA PRO A 142 3.12 14.82 5.03
C PRO A 142 3.13 13.45 5.72
N MET A 143 2.05 13.09 6.41
CA MET A 143 1.94 11.82 7.12
C MET A 143 0.53 11.28 7.05
N PHE A 144 0.41 9.99 6.71
CA PHE A 144 -0.82 9.22 6.82
C PHE A 144 -0.51 7.86 7.44
N VAL A 145 -1.14 7.58 8.59
CA VAL A 145 -1.02 6.31 9.31
C VAL A 145 -2.41 5.89 9.76
N THR A 146 -2.83 4.71 9.36
CA THR A 146 -4.18 4.19 9.59
C THR A 146 -4.36 3.75 11.04
N ASP A 147 -5.47 4.14 11.65
CA ASP A 147 -5.94 3.56 12.90
C ASP A 147 -6.82 2.34 12.63
N ASN A 148 -6.31 1.18 13.02
CA ASN A 148 -6.99 -0.12 12.89
C ASN A 148 -7.82 -0.51 14.13
N ASN A 149 -7.99 0.35 15.14
CA ASN A 149 -8.61 -0.02 16.41
C ASN A 149 -10.06 -0.51 16.25
N LYS A 150 -10.88 0.19 15.45
CA LYS A 150 -12.26 -0.20 15.21
C LYS A 150 -12.37 -1.59 14.60
N ILE A 151 -11.65 -1.84 13.49
CA ILE A 151 -11.71 -3.12 12.79
C ILE A 151 -11.10 -4.25 13.63
N SER A 152 -10.04 -3.96 14.39
CA SER A 152 -9.43 -4.93 15.32
C SER A 152 -10.40 -5.38 16.41
N LYS A 153 -11.18 -4.47 16.98
CA LYS A 153 -12.20 -4.80 17.99
C LYS A 153 -13.30 -5.67 17.43
N VAL A 154 -13.82 -5.33 16.25
CA VAL A 154 -14.98 -5.98 15.63
C VAL A 154 -14.63 -7.34 15.01
N TYR A 155 -13.57 -7.41 14.24
CA TYR A 155 -13.21 -8.63 13.50
C TYR A 155 -12.11 -9.45 14.16
N LYS A 156 -11.50 -8.98 15.28
CA LYS A 156 -10.32 -9.58 15.92
C LYS A 156 -9.17 -9.74 14.94
N TRP A 157 -9.06 -8.81 13.98
CA TRP A 157 -8.07 -8.79 12.92
C TRP A 157 -7.00 -7.73 13.16
N ARG A 158 -5.77 -8.05 12.77
CA ARG A 158 -4.63 -7.11 12.70
C ARG A 158 -3.74 -7.50 11.54
N PRO A 159 -2.98 -6.54 10.95
CA PRO A 159 -1.93 -6.85 9.99
C PRO A 159 -0.94 -7.86 10.57
N LYS A 160 -0.62 -8.90 9.82
CA LYS A 160 0.33 -9.93 10.24
C LYS A 160 1.69 -9.79 9.58
N LYS A 161 1.73 -9.28 8.35
CA LYS A 161 2.98 -9.07 7.61
C LYS A 161 3.55 -7.69 7.90
N ASN A 162 4.79 -7.65 8.39
CA ASN A 162 5.51 -6.39 8.58
C ASN A 162 6.18 -5.93 7.28
N ILE A 163 6.74 -4.72 7.29
CA ILE A 163 7.36 -4.12 6.10
C ILE A 163 8.48 -4.97 5.49
N ASN A 164 9.25 -5.69 6.30
CA ASN A 164 10.32 -6.55 5.77
C ASN A 164 9.75 -7.76 5.03
N HIS A 165 8.66 -8.36 5.53
CA HIS A 165 7.94 -9.41 4.81
C HIS A 165 7.37 -8.89 3.50
N ILE A 166 6.73 -7.71 3.51
CA ILE A 166 6.16 -7.08 2.31
C ILE A 166 7.23 -6.90 1.23
N LEU A 167 8.36 -6.30 1.60
CA LEU A 167 9.46 -6.06 0.65
C LEU A 167 10.09 -7.35 0.16
N ASN A 168 10.25 -8.35 1.03
CA ASN A 168 10.83 -9.64 0.65
C ASN A 168 9.92 -10.40 -0.33
N ASP A 169 8.62 -10.43 -0.09
CA ASP A 169 7.65 -11.10 -0.97
C ASP A 169 7.63 -10.44 -2.37
N ILE A 170 7.67 -9.11 -2.43
CA ILE A 170 7.77 -8.37 -3.69
C ILE A 170 9.12 -8.66 -4.38
N PHE A 171 10.22 -8.71 -3.63
CA PHE A 171 11.55 -8.98 -4.16
C PHE A 171 11.65 -10.37 -4.79
N ILE A 172 11.18 -11.40 -4.09
CA ILE A 172 11.15 -12.77 -4.59
C ILE A 172 10.30 -12.83 -5.87
N TRP A 173 9.12 -12.22 -5.86
CA TRP A 173 8.24 -12.17 -7.03
C TRP A 173 8.91 -11.51 -8.23
N LEU A 174 9.53 -10.34 -8.07
CA LEU A 174 10.24 -9.63 -9.14
C LEU A 174 11.40 -10.45 -9.69
N LYS A 175 12.16 -11.13 -8.83
CA LYS A 175 13.28 -12.01 -9.23
C LYS A 175 12.81 -13.22 -10.02
N SER A 176 11.69 -13.83 -9.60
CA SER A 176 11.13 -15.02 -10.28
C SER A 176 10.43 -14.67 -11.61
N ASN A 177 10.03 -13.40 -11.78
CA ASN A 177 9.28 -12.95 -12.97
C ASN A 177 10.03 -11.85 -13.72
N LYS A 178 11.21 -12.18 -14.25
CA LYS A 178 12.12 -11.20 -14.91
C LYS A 178 11.46 -10.39 -16.03
N LYS A 179 10.49 -10.96 -16.76
CA LYS A 179 9.73 -10.24 -17.80
C LYS A 179 8.95 -9.05 -17.22
N VAL A 180 8.45 -9.18 -15.99
CA VAL A 180 7.71 -8.12 -15.29
C VAL A 180 8.59 -6.90 -15.01
N LEU A 181 9.88 -7.06 -14.78
CA LEU A 181 10.80 -5.94 -14.60
C LEU A 181 10.84 -5.00 -15.81
N GLY A 182 10.47 -5.48 -16.99
CA GLY A 182 10.36 -4.66 -18.21
C GLY A 182 9.38 -3.49 -18.07
N TYR A 183 8.33 -3.64 -17.28
CA TYR A 183 7.32 -2.59 -17.02
C TYR A 183 7.82 -1.44 -16.14
N PHE A 184 8.95 -1.61 -15.46
CA PHE A 184 9.54 -0.63 -14.56
C PHE A 184 10.79 0.08 -15.12
N LYS A 185 11.09 -0.12 -16.41
CA LYS A 185 12.25 0.48 -17.09
C LYS A 185 12.14 1.99 -17.26
#